data_d355737382ed2506e82c36e242c12cd2
#
_entry.id   d355737382ed2506e82c36e242c12cd2
#
_cell.length_a   1.000
_cell.length_b   1.000
_cell.length_c   1.000
_cell.angle_alpha   90.00
_cell.angle_beta   90.00
_cell.angle_gamma   90.00
#
_symmetry.space_group_name_H-M   'P 1'
#
loop_
_entity.id
_entity.type
_entity.pdbx_description
1 polymer ?
#
loop_
_entity_poly.entity_id
_entity_poly.type
_entity_poly.pdbx_seq_one_letter_code
_entity_poly.pdbx_strand_id
1 'polypeptide(L)'
;MRKQVFDDEIMQESIRYVAAHEIGHTLGLMHNMGASYSFPLDSLRSPSFTKKYSTTPSIMDYARNNFVAQPGDMEKGVKLTPPVLGVYDIYAINWGYRIIPDTNNPKNEKKTLSAWIEEKKQDPMYKFGAQQFYSVIDPTDQTEDLGNDHIRAGNLSIKNLKIIMQNLEKWNYTPGETYSDVAGAYNEVVKQLSLIHI
;
A
#
# COMPACT_ATOMS: atom_id res chain seq x y z
N MET A 1 -4.86 -7.87 -14.65
CA MET A 1 -5.78 -6.96 -15.35
C MET A 1 -5.26 -6.72 -16.75
N ARG A 2 -6.07 -6.96 -17.76
CA ARG A 2 -5.65 -6.88 -19.18
C ARG A 2 -6.77 -6.21 -19.99
N LYS A 3 -7.45 -5.22 -19.37
CA LYS A 3 -8.59 -4.52 -19.94
C LYS A 3 -8.43 -3.03 -19.66
N GLN A 4 -8.91 -2.19 -20.58
CA GLN A 4 -8.99 -0.74 -20.41
C GLN A 4 -10.02 -0.33 -19.34
N VAL A 5 -11.04 -1.14 -19.14
CA VAL A 5 -12.07 -0.92 -18.12
C VAL A 5 -11.88 -1.95 -17.01
N PHE A 6 -11.79 -1.49 -15.78
CA PHE A 6 -11.73 -2.37 -14.62
C PHE A 6 -13.07 -3.06 -14.39
N ASP A 7 -13.01 -4.28 -13.89
CA ASP A 7 -14.20 -4.98 -13.42
C ASP A 7 -14.76 -4.23 -12.19
N ASP A 8 -16.09 -4.24 -12.03
CA ASP A 8 -16.79 -3.47 -10.98
C ASP A 8 -16.26 -3.76 -9.57
N GLU A 9 -15.88 -4.99 -9.29
CA GLU A 9 -15.30 -5.39 -8.00
C GLU A 9 -13.99 -4.66 -7.72
N ILE A 10 -13.12 -4.57 -8.72
CA ILE A 10 -11.83 -3.86 -8.58
C ILE A 10 -12.06 -2.37 -8.41
N MET A 11 -13.01 -1.80 -9.15
CA MET A 11 -13.37 -0.40 -9.02
C MET A 11 -13.93 -0.10 -7.63
N GLN A 12 -14.84 -0.95 -7.12
CA GLN A 12 -15.41 -0.81 -5.77
C GLN A 12 -14.33 -0.89 -4.69
N GLU A 13 -13.39 -1.83 -4.79
CA GLU A 13 -12.27 -1.93 -3.83
C GLU A 13 -11.37 -0.69 -3.88
N SER A 14 -11.11 -0.16 -5.08
CA SER A 14 -10.30 1.05 -5.25
C SER A 14 -10.97 2.28 -4.65
N ILE A 15 -12.28 2.46 -4.92
CA ILE A 15 -13.07 3.58 -4.35
C ILE A 15 -13.13 3.45 -2.82
N ARG A 16 -13.37 2.25 -2.31
CA ARG A 16 -13.40 1.99 -0.86
C ARG A 16 -12.06 2.33 -0.20
N TYR A 17 -10.94 1.96 -0.84
CA TYR A 17 -9.61 2.29 -0.35
C TYR A 17 -9.43 3.81 -0.23
N VAL A 18 -9.67 4.54 -1.32
CA VAL A 18 -9.51 6.01 -1.32
C VAL A 18 -10.45 6.65 -0.29
N ALA A 19 -11.72 6.27 -0.28
CA ALA A 19 -12.68 6.84 0.69
C ALA A 19 -12.28 6.58 2.15
N ALA A 20 -11.83 5.37 2.47
CA ALA A 20 -11.41 5.04 3.82
C ALA A 20 -10.09 5.74 4.21
N HIS A 21 -9.16 5.93 3.27
CA HIS A 21 -7.94 6.70 3.45
C HIS A 21 -8.27 8.17 3.78
N GLU A 22 -9.13 8.82 2.98
CA GLU A 22 -9.54 10.20 3.20
C GLU A 22 -10.33 10.39 4.52
N ILE A 23 -11.17 9.41 4.87
CA ILE A 23 -11.82 9.40 6.19
C ILE A 23 -10.78 9.31 7.31
N GLY A 24 -9.72 8.51 7.14
CA GLY A 24 -8.60 8.46 8.06
C GLY A 24 -8.00 9.83 8.35
N HIS A 25 -7.80 10.66 7.33
CA HIS A 25 -7.34 12.04 7.50
C HIS A 25 -8.33 12.91 8.29
N THR A 26 -9.64 12.74 8.07
CA THR A 26 -10.64 13.47 8.87
C THR A 26 -10.65 13.08 10.33
N LEU A 27 -10.17 11.87 10.65
CA LEU A 27 -9.98 11.38 12.02
C LEU A 27 -8.59 11.73 12.59
N GLY A 28 -7.80 12.54 11.88
CA GLY A 28 -6.48 12.99 12.34
C GLY A 28 -5.33 12.04 12.06
N LEU A 29 -5.53 10.97 11.29
CA LEU A 29 -4.43 10.09 10.90
C LEU A 29 -3.57 10.78 9.84
N MET A 30 -2.26 10.66 10.00
CA MET A 30 -1.26 11.08 9.01
C MET A 30 -0.89 9.89 8.11
N HIS A 31 -0.28 10.17 6.95
CA HIS A 31 0.31 9.12 6.14
C HIS A 31 1.33 8.30 6.94
N ASN A 32 1.25 6.97 6.81
CA ASN A 32 2.17 6.03 7.44
C ASN A 32 2.92 5.23 6.37
N MET A 33 3.94 5.86 5.75
CA MET A 33 4.72 5.28 4.66
C MET A 33 5.62 4.11 5.11
N GLY A 34 5.95 4.04 6.40
CA GLY A 34 6.74 2.94 6.97
C GLY A 34 5.95 1.65 7.23
N ALA A 35 4.63 1.65 6.99
CA ALA A 35 3.80 0.50 7.31
C ALA A 35 4.09 -0.69 6.40
N SER A 36 4.19 -0.50 5.08
CA SER A 36 4.46 -1.56 4.10
C SER A 36 5.78 -2.29 4.34
N TYR A 37 6.78 -1.60 4.84
CA TYR A 37 8.09 -2.20 5.18
C TYR A 37 8.01 -3.27 6.27
N SER A 38 6.96 -3.27 7.09
CA SER A 38 6.77 -4.28 8.13
C SER A 38 6.51 -5.69 7.59
N PHE A 39 6.11 -5.82 6.34
CA PHE A 39 5.76 -7.10 5.74
C PHE A 39 6.95 -7.76 5.02
N PRO A 40 7.27 -9.02 5.32
CA PRO A 40 8.22 -9.78 4.52
C PRO A 40 7.74 -9.84 3.06
N LEU A 41 8.62 -9.53 2.11
CA LEU A 41 8.28 -9.46 0.68
C LEU A 41 7.62 -10.75 0.17
N ASP A 42 8.12 -11.91 0.58
CA ASP A 42 7.59 -13.20 0.15
C ASP A 42 6.15 -13.43 0.64
N SER A 43 5.77 -12.81 1.75
CA SER A 43 4.41 -12.89 2.30
C SER A 43 3.38 -12.20 1.40
N LEU A 44 3.78 -11.19 0.64
CA LEU A 44 2.91 -10.51 -0.34
C LEU A 44 2.54 -11.39 -1.54
N ARG A 45 3.18 -12.54 -1.70
CA ARG A 45 2.85 -13.56 -2.69
C ARG A 45 2.16 -14.79 -2.09
N SER A 46 1.80 -14.72 -0.81
CA SER A 46 1.06 -15.76 -0.09
C SER A 46 -0.45 -15.47 -0.10
N PRO A 47 -1.30 -16.38 -0.62
CA PRO A 47 -2.75 -16.21 -0.60
C PRO A 47 -3.33 -16.02 0.80
N SER A 48 -2.89 -16.82 1.77
CA SER A 48 -3.38 -16.75 3.15
C SER A 48 -2.96 -15.46 3.84
N PHE A 49 -1.73 -14.99 3.58
CA PHE A 49 -1.23 -13.75 4.14
C PHE A 49 -1.97 -12.54 3.56
N THR A 50 -2.04 -12.42 2.23
CA THR A 50 -2.67 -11.27 1.58
C THR A 50 -4.19 -11.22 1.80
N LYS A 51 -4.83 -12.38 1.98
CA LYS A 51 -6.24 -12.43 2.39
C LYS A 51 -6.45 -11.85 3.78
N LYS A 52 -5.51 -12.06 4.71
CA LYS A 52 -5.63 -11.62 6.10
C LYS A 52 -5.18 -10.19 6.32
N TYR A 53 -4.05 -9.81 5.71
CA TYR A 53 -3.36 -8.56 6.02
C TYR A 53 -3.30 -7.57 4.85
N SER A 54 -3.73 -7.97 3.63
CA SER A 54 -3.59 -7.17 2.41
C SER A 54 -2.12 -6.87 2.06
N THR A 55 -1.80 -5.67 1.59
CA THR A 55 -0.47 -5.24 1.14
C THR A 55 0.32 -4.49 2.20
N THR A 56 -0.36 -3.95 3.22
CA THR A 56 0.22 -3.12 4.29
C THR A 56 -0.66 -3.17 5.54
N PRO A 57 -0.11 -3.00 6.76
CA PRO A 57 -0.91 -2.93 7.98
C PRO A 57 -1.63 -1.60 8.21
N SER A 58 -1.47 -0.60 7.33
CA SER A 58 -2.14 0.69 7.42
C SER A 58 -2.72 1.15 6.09
N ILE A 59 -3.99 1.57 6.10
CA ILE A 59 -4.65 2.17 4.94
C ILE A 59 -4.09 3.56 4.61
N MET A 60 -3.34 4.16 5.55
CA MET A 60 -2.70 5.47 5.38
C MET A 60 -1.35 5.38 4.65
N ASP A 61 -0.96 4.19 4.20
CA ASP A 61 0.18 3.94 3.34
C ASP A 61 -0.23 3.97 1.86
N TYR A 62 0.68 4.37 0.97
CA TYR A 62 0.45 4.34 -0.47
C TYR A 62 0.80 2.99 -1.12
N ALA A 63 0.70 1.90 -0.40
CA ALA A 63 0.85 0.53 -0.88
C ALA A 63 -0.38 0.05 -1.68
N ARG A 64 -0.74 0.78 -2.73
CA ARG A 64 -2.06 0.73 -3.42
C ARG A 64 -2.37 -0.60 -4.07
N ASN A 65 -1.41 -1.19 -4.75
CA ASN A 65 -1.61 -2.43 -5.49
C ASN A 65 -0.43 -3.36 -5.28
N ASN A 66 -0.69 -4.66 -5.21
CA ASN A 66 0.34 -5.66 -5.05
C ASN A 66 1.14 -5.89 -6.35
N PHE A 67 2.06 -4.97 -6.65
CA PHE A 67 2.90 -5.01 -7.85
C PHE A 67 4.02 -6.08 -7.80
N VAL A 68 4.26 -6.69 -6.64
CA VAL A 68 5.26 -7.76 -6.51
C VAL A 68 4.72 -9.13 -6.89
N ALA A 69 3.39 -9.29 -6.93
CA ALA A 69 2.75 -10.51 -7.41
C ALA A 69 3.14 -10.81 -8.85
N GLN A 70 3.30 -12.08 -9.18
CA GLN A 70 3.72 -12.55 -10.49
C GLN A 70 2.60 -13.34 -11.18
N PRO A 71 2.67 -13.56 -12.49
CA PRO A 71 1.70 -14.42 -13.19
C PRO A 71 1.50 -15.75 -12.47
N GLY A 72 0.24 -16.14 -12.27
CA GLY A 72 -0.17 -17.33 -11.54
C GLY A 72 -0.41 -17.10 -10.04
N ASP A 73 0.00 -15.98 -9.46
CA ASP A 73 -0.24 -15.70 -8.03
C ASP A 73 -1.72 -15.35 -7.77
N MET A 74 -2.34 -14.58 -8.67
CA MET A 74 -3.76 -14.26 -8.59
C MET A 74 -4.64 -15.51 -8.65
N GLU A 75 -4.34 -16.42 -9.55
CA GLU A 75 -5.06 -17.69 -9.73
C GLU A 75 -4.94 -18.59 -8.49
N LYS A 76 -3.89 -18.42 -7.70
CA LYS A 76 -3.72 -19.08 -6.39
C LYS A 76 -4.45 -18.36 -5.25
N GLY A 77 -5.03 -17.19 -5.52
CA GLY A 77 -5.76 -16.40 -4.55
C GLY A 77 -4.96 -15.31 -3.84
N VAL A 78 -3.79 -14.93 -4.38
CA VAL A 78 -3.05 -13.75 -3.90
C VAL A 78 -3.85 -12.49 -4.22
N LYS A 79 -4.05 -11.64 -3.22
CA LYS A 79 -4.78 -10.38 -3.38
C LYS A 79 -3.90 -9.35 -4.08
N LEU A 80 -4.43 -8.73 -5.14
CA LEU A 80 -3.74 -7.71 -5.94
C LEU A 80 -4.27 -6.30 -5.70
N THR A 81 -5.45 -6.20 -5.12
CA THR A 81 -6.20 -4.95 -4.93
C THR A 81 -5.66 -4.14 -3.76
N PRO A 82 -6.03 -2.84 -3.68
CA PRO A 82 -5.59 -1.96 -2.61
C PRO A 82 -5.85 -2.49 -1.21
N PRO A 83 -5.14 -1.95 -0.18
CA PRO A 83 -5.30 -2.38 1.20
C PRO A 83 -6.70 -2.09 1.75
N VAL A 84 -7.01 -2.76 2.83
CA VAL A 84 -8.17 -2.50 3.70
C VAL A 84 -7.66 -1.92 5.01
N LEU A 85 -8.57 -1.55 5.93
CA LEU A 85 -8.19 -1.15 7.29
C LEU A 85 -7.28 -2.20 7.92
N GLY A 86 -6.11 -1.78 8.32
CA GLY A 86 -5.09 -2.65 8.89
C GLY A 86 -5.02 -2.61 10.41
N VAL A 87 -4.12 -3.41 10.95
CA VAL A 87 -3.93 -3.48 12.41
C VAL A 87 -3.41 -2.18 13.00
N TYR A 88 -2.59 -1.45 12.23
CA TYR A 88 -2.10 -0.13 12.63
C TYR A 88 -3.23 0.89 12.73
N ASP A 89 -4.14 0.91 11.78
CA ASP A 89 -5.25 1.87 11.76
C ASP A 89 -6.16 1.69 12.97
N ILE A 90 -6.52 0.44 13.27
CA ILE A 90 -7.32 0.09 14.44
C ILE A 90 -6.60 0.53 15.73
N TYR A 91 -5.29 0.29 15.81
CA TYR A 91 -4.48 0.72 16.94
C TYR A 91 -4.45 2.26 17.05
N ALA A 92 -4.17 2.97 15.97
CA ALA A 92 -4.05 4.43 15.97
C ALA A 92 -5.36 5.11 16.36
N ILE A 93 -6.51 4.63 15.86
CA ILE A 93 -7.83 5.11 16.27
C ILE A 93 -8.10 4.82 17.74
N ASN A 94 -7.80 3.62 18.21
CA ASN A 94 -7.94 3.30 19.63
C ASN A 94 -7.04 4.18 20.50
N TRP A 95 -5.82 4.43 20.08
CA TRP A 95 -4.88 5.30 20.80
C TRP A 95 -5.41 6.73 20.91
N GLY A 96 -5.98 7.28 19.83
CA GLY A 96 -6.46 8.66 19.80
C GLY A 96 -7.85 8.88 20.41
N TYR A 97 -8.73 7.87 20.38
CA TYR A 97 -10.15 8.04 20.71
C TYR A 97 -10.63 7.20 21.90
N ARG A 98 -9.80 6.29 22.40
CA ARG A 98 -10.18 5.48 23.55
C ARG A 98 -10.26 6.32 24.81
N ILE A 99 -11.38 6.23 25.54
CA ILE A 99 -11.54 6.88 26.83
C ILE A 99 -10.55 6.28 27.84
N ILE A 100 -9.79 7.14 28.48
CA ILE A 100 -8.89 6.78 29.58
C ILE A 100 -9.61 7.16 30.89
N PRO A 101 -10.08 6.19 31.69
CA PRO A 101 -10.76 6.47 32.95
C PRO A 101 -9.83 7.22 33.93
N ASP A 102 -10.41 8.07 34.76
CA ASP A 102 -9.77 8.74 35.93
C ASP A 102 -8.54 9.60 35.58
N THR A 103 -8.44 10.10 34.33
CA THR A 103 -7.36 10.99 33.92
C THR A 103 -7.82 12.44 33.80
N ASN A 104 -8.08 13.07 34.93
CA ASN A 104 -8.29 14.55 34.98
C ASN A 104 -6.97 15.33 34.84
N ASN A 105 -5.86 14.66 34.59
CA ASN A 105 -4.53 15.26 34.52
C ASN A 105 -3.81 14.84 33.21
N PRO A 106 -3.48 15.80 32.32
CA PRO A 106 -2.80 15.53 31.04
C PRO A 106 -1.46 14.76 31.20
N LYS A 107 -0.77 14.90 32.34
CA LYS A 107 0.47 14.15 32.59
C LYS A 107 0.22 12.65 32.79
N ASN A 108 -0.89 12.29 33.43
CA ASN A 108 -1.26 10.87 33.64
C ASN A 108 -1.77 10.27 32.33
N GLU A 109 -2.54 11.02 31.57
CA GLU A 109 -2.97 10.63 30.23
C GLU A 109 -1.76 10.33 29.33
N LYS A 110 -0.78 11.24 29.28
CA LYS A 110 0.45 11.04 28.52
C LYS A 110 1.20 9.76 28.93
N LYS A 111 1.24 9.43 30.22
CA LYS A 111 1.87 8.19 30.69
C LYS A 111 1.17 6.94 30.12
N THR A 112 -0.16 6.92 30.16
CA THR A 112 -0.96 5.82 29.64
C THR A 112 -0.77 5.65 28.14
N LEU A 113 -0.86 6.76 27.38
CA LEU A 113 -0.64 6.77 25.92
C LEU A 113 0.78 6.30 25.55
N SER A 114 1.79 6.75 26.29
CA SER A 114 3.17 6.30 26.08
C SER A 114 3.34 4.81 26.39
N ALA A 115 2.70 4.30 27.44
CA ALA A 115 2.75 2.87 27.78
C ALA A 115 2.16 2.01 26.66
N TRP A 116 1.07 2.43 26.03
CA TRP A 116 0.47 1.72 24.89
C TRP A 116 1.39 1.68 23.67
N ILE A 117 2.17 2.75 23.43
CA ILE A 117 3.19 2.77 22.37
C ILE A 117 4.32 1.77 22.72
N GLU A 118 4.83 1.82 23.94
CA GLU A 118 5.90 0.91 24.39
C GLU A 118 5.51 -0.57 24.31
N GLU A 119 4.25 -0.89 24.58
CA GLU A 119 3.72 -2.26 24.45
C GLU A 119 3.82 -2.78 23.01
N LYS A 120 3.64 -1.91 22.02
CA LYS A 120 3.58 -2.28 20.59
C LYS A 120 4.88 -2.10 19.83
N LYS A 121 5.85 -1.37 20.37
CA LYS A 121 7.05 -0.94 19.64
C LYS A 121 7.94 -2.07 19.10
N GLN A 122 7.82 -3.28 19.64
CA GLN A 122 8.59 -4.45 19.17
C GLN A 122 7.94 -5.15 17.97
N ASP A 123 6.66 -4.88 17.72
CA ASP A 123 5.96 -5.45 16.57
C ASP A 123 6.00 -4.46 15.40
N PRO A 124 6.67 -4.81 14.30
CA PRO A 124 6.84 -3.91 13.16
C PRO A 124 5.51 -3.48 12.51
N MET A 125 4.43 -4.24 12.70
CA MET A 125 3.10 -3.87 12.17
C MET A 125 2.53 -2.58 12.80
N TYR A 126 3.10 -2.13 13.93
CA TYR A 126 2.69 -0.90 14.62
C TYR A 126 3.69 0.24 14.43
N LYS A 127 4.67 0.08 13.54
CA LYS A 127 5.60 1.15 13.17
C LYS A 127 4.84 2.30 12.50
N PHE A 128 5.23 3.52 12.85
CA PHE A 128 4.85 4.73 12.14
C PHE A 128 6.06 5.33 11.44
N GLY A 129 5.93 5.58 10.14
CA GLY A 129 6.91 6.28 9.33
C GLY A 129 6.24 7.37 8.53
N ALA A 130 6.55 8.64 8.83
CA ALA A 130 5.91 9.77 8.18
C ALA A 130 6.35 9.93 6.72
N GLN A 131 5.46 10.49 5.90
CA GLN A 131 5.79 10.84 4.52
C GLN A 131 6.94 11.85 4.47
N GLN A 132 7.94 11.57 3.63
CA GLN A 132 9.13 12.40 3.44
C GLN A 132 8.96 13.27 2.18
N PHE A 133 8.86 14.61 2.35
CA PHE A 133 8.53 15.54 1.27
C PHE A 133 9.75 16.13 0.55
N TYR A 134 10.86 16.37 1.26
CA TYR A 134 11.97 17.15 0.73
C TYR A 134 13.24 16.33 0.48
N SER A 135 13.46 15.31 1.25
CA SER A 135 14.57 14.38 1.08
C SER A 135 14.19 13.03 1.65
N VAL A 136 14.57 11.96 0.97
CA VAL A 136 14.43 10.60 1.49
C VAL A 136 15.62 10.35 2.42
N ILE A 137 15.35 10.32 3.72
CA ILE A 137 16.34 10.09 4.77
C ILE A 137 16.24 8.64 5.26
N ASP A 138 15.01 8.18 5.54
CA ASP A 138 14.75 6.80 5.95
C ASP A 138 14.28 5.98 4.73
N PRO A 139 15.08 5.01 4.27
CA PRO A 139 14.71 4.17 3.15
C PRO A 139 13.54 3.21 3.47
N THR A 140 13.15 3.08 4.73
CA THR A 140 12.03 2.23 5.14
C THR A 140 10.68 2.95 5.15
N ASP A 141 10.66 4.26 4.88
CA ASP A 141 9.48 5.11 4.91
C ASP A 141 9.24 5.75 3.54
N GLN A 142 9.34 4.93 2.48
CA GLN A 142 9.17 5.40 1.11
C GLN A 142 7.72 5.32 0.64
N THR A 143 7.39 6.20 -0.29
CA THR A 143 6.07 6.21 -0.95
C THR A 143 6.05 5.18 -2.07
N GLU A 144 4.94 4.45 -2.21
CA GLU A 144 4.68 3.47 -3.29
C GLU A 144 5.59 2.23 -3.23
N ASP A 145 6.23 1.95 -2.11
CA ASP A 145 7.02 0.73 -1.91
C ASP A 145 6.18 -0.44 -1.37
N LEU A 146 6.73 -1.63 -1.40
CA LEU A 146 6.10 -2.85 -0.86
C LEU A 146 7.13 -3.79 -0.25
N GLY A 147 6.88 -4.17 1.00
CA GLY A 147 7.66 -5.19 1.70
C GLY A 147 9.04 -4.69 2.14
N ASN A 148 9.75 -5.55 2.84
CA ASN A 148 11.02 -5.23 3.50
C ASN A 148 12.28 -5.43 2.63
N ASP A 149 12.10 -5.67 1.33
CA ASP A 149 13.20 -5.86 0.37
C ASP A 149 12.90 -5.12 -0.93
N HIS A 150 13.21 -3.83 -0.96
CA HIS A 150 12.91 -2.93 -2.08
C HIS A 150 13.61 -3.34 -3.38
N ILE A 151 14.82 -3.92 -3.29
CA ILE A 151 15.56 -4.37 -4.47
C ILE A 151 14.85 -5.55 -5.12
N ARG A 152 14.42 -6.53 -4.34
CA ARG A 152 13.65 -7.66 -4.87
C ARG A 152 12.26 -7.24 -5.33
N ALA A 153 11.60 -6.33 -4.61
CA ALA A 153 10.31 -5.77 -5.02
C ALA A 153 10.42 -5.07 -6.38
N GLY A 154 11.42 -4.22 -6.57
CA GLY A 154 11.71 -3.56 -7.84
C GLY A 154 11.99 -4.55 -8.96
N ASN A 155 12.79 -5.60 -8.71
CA ASN A 155 13.06 -6.64 -9.70
C ASN A 155 11.79 -7.41 -10.10
N LEU A 156 10.87 -7.68 -9.18
CA LEU A 156 9.58 -8.31 -9.47
C LEU A 156 8.68 -7.38 -10.28
N SER A 157 8.65 -6.09 -9.93
CA SER A 157 7.93 -5.07 -10.71
C SER A 157 8.45 -4.98 -12.14
N ILE A 158 9.78 -4.92 -12.35
CA ILE A 158 10.40 -4.89 -13.67
C ILE A 158 10.02 -6.12 -14.51
N LYS A 159 9.92 -7.30 -13.91
CA LYS A 159 9.43 -8.50 -14.61
C LYS A 159 8.01 -8.30 -15.12
N ASN A 160 7.13 -7.74 -14.31
CA ASN A 160 5.75 -7.43 -14.70
C ASN A 160 5.71 -6.36 -15.81
N LEU A 161 6.51 -5.29 -15.70
CA LEU A 161 6.60 -4.25 -16.74
C LEU A 161 7.06 -4.81 -18.08
N LYS A 162 8.01 -5.75 -18.11
CA LYS A 162 8.43 -6.44 -19.34
C LYS A 162 7.28 -7.22 -19.99
N ILE A 163 6.44 -7.87 -19.20
CA ILE A 163 5.25 -8.58 -19.72
C ILE A 163 4.24 -7.58 -20.30
N ILE A 164 4.02 -6.45 -19.60
CA ILE A 164 3.12 -5.39 -20.08
C ILE A 164 3.64 -4.84 -21.40
N MET A 165 4.93 -4.51 -21.51
CA MET A 165 5.54 -4.00 -22.72
C MET A 165 5.38 -4.93 -23.94
N GLN A 166 5.56 -6.24 -23.73
CA GLN A 166 5.38 -7.23 -24.81
C GLN A 166 3.95 -7.34 -25.30
N ASN A 167 2.97 -6.90 -24.51
CA ASN A 167 1.55 -7.01 -24.83
C ASN A 167 0.86 -5.64 -24.95
N LEU A 168 1.62 -4.55 -24.91
CA LEU A 168 1.10 -3.20 -24.75
C LEU A 168 0.05 -2.87 -25.83
N GLU A 169 0.41 -3.03 -27.10
CA GLU A 169 -0.49 -2.78 -28.23
C GLU A 169 -1.70 -3.74 -28.18
N LYS A 170 -1.45 -5.04 -28.04
CA LYS A 170 -2.52 -6.06 -27.98
C LYS A 170 -3.58 -5.79 -26.92
N TRP A 171 -3.20 -5.19 -25.79
CA TRP A 171 -4.11 -4.97 -24.66
C TRP A 171 -4.78 -3.60 -24.69
N ASN A 172 -4.19 -2.62 -25.39
CA ASN A 172 -4.66 -1.23 -25.35
C ASN A 172 -5.11 -0.69 -26.72
N TYR A 173 -4.84 -1.39 -27.82
CA TYR A 173 -5.30 -0.95 -29.13
C TYR A 173 -6.72 -1.40 -29.41
N THR A 174 -7.57 -0.46 -29.81
CA THR A 174 -8.93 -0.71 -30.30
C THR A 174 -8.97 -0.48 -31.81
N PRO A 175 -9.39 -1.48 -32.62
CA PRO A 175 -9.49 -1.32 -34.08
C PRO A 175 -10.37 -0.13 -34.47
N GLY A 176 -9.84 0.74 -35.34
CA GLY A 176 -10.53 1.94 -35.78
C GLY A 176 -10.27 3.19 -34.96
N GLU A 177 -9.60 3.06 -33.81
CA GLU A 177 -9.20 4.18 -32.97
C GLU A 177 -7.73 4.61 -33.21
N THR A 178 -7.36 5.74 -32.65
CA THR A 178 -5.97 6.20 -32.69
C THR A 178 -5.11 5.42 -31.69
N TYR A 179 -3.78 5.56 -31.76
CA TYR A 179 -2.83 4.95 -30.82
C TYR A 179 -2.73 5.71 -29.46
N SER A 180 -3.66 6.62 -29.15
CA SER A 180 -3.62 7.42 -27.92
C SER A 180 -3.58 6.58 -26.65
N ASP A 181 -4.38 5.52 -26.58
CA ASP A 181 -4.44 4.63 -25.42
C ASP A 181 -3.17 3.80 -25.25
N VAL A 182 -2.61 3.34 -26.38
CA VAL A 182 -1.32 2.64 -26.40
C VAL A 182 -0.20 3.57 -25.91
N ALA A 183 -0.19 4.81 -26.40
CA ALA A 183 0.79 5.82 -25.97
C ALA A 183 0.62 6.18 -24.50
N GLY A 184 -0.61 6.32 -24.03
CA GLY A 184 -0.92 6.54 -22.61
C GLY A 184 -0.38 5.41 -21.74
N ALA A 185 -0.69 4.16 -22.09
CA ALA A 185 -0.18 2.99 -21.38
C ALA A 185 1.35 2.88 -21.38
N TYR A 186 2.00 3.23 -22.51
CA TYR A 186 3.46 3.29 -22.57
C TYR A 186 4.03 4.31 -21.59
N ASN A 187 3.46 5.52 -21.55
CA ASN A 187 3.90 6.57 -20.62
C ASN A 187 3.76 6.13 -19.16
N GLU A 188 2.69 5.42 -18.80
CA GLU A 188 2.54 4.89 -17.45
C GLU A 188 3.60 3.83 -17.11
N VAL A 189 3.97 2.96 -18.04
CA VAL A 189 5.08 2.01 -17.85
C VAL A 189 6.39 2.73 -17.61
N VAL A 190 6.68 3.80 -18.36
CA VAL A 190 7.90 4.62 -18.19
C VAL A 190 7.90 5.31 -16.83
N LYS A 191 6.78 5.89 -16.40
CA LYS A 191 6.64 6.49 -15.06
C LYS A 191 6.89 5.47 -13.96
N GLN A 192 6.28 4.29 -14.07
CA GLN A 192 6.46 3.23 -13.07
C GLN A 192 7.90 2.76 -12.98
N LEU A 193 8.61 2.66 -14.11
CA LEU A 193 10.03 2.33 -14.12
C LEU A 193 10.87 3.40 -13.40
N SER A 194 10.51 4.67 -13.55
CA SER A 194 11.15 5.79 -12.86
C SER A 194 10.97 5.70 -11.33
N LEU A 195 9.78 5.34 -10.87
CA LEU A 195 9.49 5.17 -9.44
C LEU A 195 10.29 4.03 -8.79
N ILE A 196 10.51 2.94 -9.52
CA ILE A 196 11.30 1.80 -9.03
C ILE A 196 12.77 2.18 -8.78
N HIS A 197 13.29 3.18 -9.46
CA HIS A 197 14.70 3.61 -9.35
C HIS A 197 14.95 4.64 -8.24
N ILE A 198 13.93 5.16 -7.63
CA ILE A 198 14.05 6.11 -6.52
C ILE A 198 14.21 5.36 -5.20
#